data_20c5b212196e13771663e729bbcf9b4b
#
_entry.id   20c5b212196e13771663e729bbcf9b4b
#
_cell.length_a   1.000
_cell.length_b   1.000
_cell.length_c   1.000
_cell.angle_alpha   90.00
_cell.angle_beta   90.00
_cell.angle_gamma   90.00
#
_symmetry.space_group_name_H-M   'P 1'
#
loop_
_entity.id
_entity.type
_entity.pdbx_description
1 polymer ?
#
loop_
_entity_poly.entity_id
_entity_poly.type
_entity_poly.pdbx_seq_one_letter_code
_entity_poly.pdbx_strand_id
1 'polypeptide(L)'
;MSTIYLVRHGQASFGAANYDQLSAKGEQQAQVVGDFFKQTLKHPPLVVAGSMQRHQQTAQLALSKSFHDAPIQTESAWNEFDHQHVFSQYEPRFNQPELLKQDVELVANPRAYLGKIFDGAIDRWIGAQYDHEYHETWLGFQTRVETALQTLCEHLDATQQRQAVVFSSGGVISVAVGKVLGLHAKQIFALNWSITNASITTLRWVDGRLQLLSFNEHHYLKAHDAELLTWI
;
A
#
# COMPACT_ATOMS: atom_id res chain seq x y z
N MET A 1 -8.72 -16.60 16.71
CA MET A 1 -9.24 -15.99 15.45
C MET A 1 -9.14 -14.48 15.56
N SER A 2 -8.49 -13.84 14.59
CA SER A 2 -8.27 -12.39 14.56
C SER A 2 -8.54 -11.82 13.16
N THR A 3 -8.88 -10.54 13.06
CA THR A 3 -9.12 -9.82 11.81
C THR A 3 -8.04 -8.77 11.59
N ILE A 4 -7.46 -8.72 10.41
CA ILE A 4 -6.41 -7.76 10.01
C ILE A 4 -6.99 -6.90 8.88
N TYR A 5 -7.01 -5.59 9.09
CA TYR A 5 -7.41 -4.60 8.11
C TYR A 5 -6.17 -3.96 7.51
N LEU A 6 -5.87 -4.23 6.24
CA LEU A 6 -4.80 -3.58 5.50
C LEU A 6 -5.36 -2.35 4.81
N VAL A 7 -4.88 -1.18 5.14
CA VAL A 7 -5.35 0.11 4.63
C VAL A 7 -4.29 0.70 3.71
N ARG A 8 -4.63 0.94 2.45
CA ARG A 8 -3.75 1.74 1.59
C ARG A 8 -3.79 3.19 2.05
N HIS A 9 -2.65 3.85 2.11
CA HIS A 9 -2.56 5.28 2.43
C HIS A 9 -3.49 6.14 1.57
N GLY A 10 -3.91 7.28 2.07
CA GLY A 10 -4.62 8.30 1.31
C GLY A 10 -3.78 8.81 0.13
N GLN A 11 -4.39 9.52 -0.81
CA GLN A 11 -3.69 10.06 -1.97
C GLN A 11 -2.47 10.87 -1.55
N ALA A 12 -1.30 10.56 -2.12
CA ALA A 12 -0.07 11.31 -1.91
C ALA A 12 -0.06 12.60 -2.76
N SER A 13 0.77 13.57 -2.37
CA SER A 13 0.92 14.87 -3.04
C SER A 13 1.76 14.75 -4.31
N PHE A 14 1.18 14.20 -5.38
CA PHE A 14 1.87 14.06 -6.66
C PHE A 14 2.28 15.42 -7.23
N GLY A 15 3.56 15.56 -7.60
CA GLY A 15 4.11 16.80 -8.15
C GLY A 15 4.49 17.87 -7.12
N ALA A 16 4.28 17.65 -5.81
CA ALA A 16 4.78 18.53 -4.77
C ALA A 16 6.26 18.26 -4.46
N ALA A 17 6.91 19.22 -3.79
CA ALA A 17 8.30 19.11 -3.36
C ALA A 17 8.56 17.90 -2.44
N ASN A 18 7.55 17.49 -1.67
CA ASN A 18 7.55 16.27 -0.88
C ASN A 18 6.41 15.35 -1.32
N TYR A 19 6.73 14.40 -2.17
CA TYR A 19 5.78 13.39 -2.64
C TYR A 19 5.25 12.47 -1.53
N ASP A 20 6.04 12.24 -0.48
CA ASP A 20 5.69 11.27 0.58
C ASP A 20 4.64 11.79 1.58
N GLN A 21 4.11 13.00 1.42
CA GLN A 21 3.01 13.51 2.23
C GLN A 21 1.65 13.34 1.55
N LEU A 22 0.57 13.33 2.34
CA LEU A 22 -0.78 13.29 1.79
C LEU A 22 -1.14 14.61 1.08
N SER A 23 -1.94 14.50 0.03
CA SER A 23 -2.68 15.64 -0.54
C SER A 23 -3.87 16.01 0.36
N ALA A 24 -4.45 17.19 0.16
CA ALA A 24 -5.68 17.58 0.86
C ALA A 24 -6.80 16.54 0.69
N LYS A 25 -6.89 15.92 -0.50
CA LYS A 25 -7.84 14.83 -0.75
C LYS A 25 -7.45 13.56 0.04
N GLY A 26 -6.15 13.24 0.12
CA GLY A 26 -5.65 12.12 0.92
C GLY A 26 -5.93 12.28 2.41
N GLU A 27 -5.87 13.49 2.94
CA GLU A 27 -6.23 13.79 4.32
C GLU A 27 -7.74 13.55 4.57
N GLN A 28 -8.60 13.99 3.65
CA GLN A 28 -10.04 13.71 3.72
C GLN A 28 -10.33 12.21 3.66
N GLN A 29 -9.69 11.49 2.74
CA GLN A 29 -9.80 10.04 2.64
C GLN A 29 -9.43 9.34 3.96
N ALA A 30 -8.33 9.76 4.60
CA ALA A 30 -7.89 9.20 5.87
C ALA A 30 -8.89 9.44 7.01
N GLN A 31 -9.54 10.62 7.04
CA GLN A 31 -10.59 10.92 8.02
C GLN A 31 -11.82 10.02 7.81
N VAL A 32 -12.21 9.78 6.55
CA VAL A 32 -13.35 8.89 6.21
C VAL A 32 -13.03 7.43 6.60
N VAL A 33 -11.78 6.97 6.45
CA VAL A 33 -11.32 5.68 7.03
C VAL A 33 -11.58 5.63 8.54
N GLY A 34 -11.25 6.71 9.24
CA GLY A 34 -11.47 6.80 10.68
C GLY A 34 -12.95 6.73 11.05
N ASP A 35 -13.81 7.46 10.34
CA ASP A 35 -15.27 7.41 10.54
C ASP A 35 -15.83 6.00 10.28
N PHE A 36 -15.32 5.30 9.27
CA PHE A 36 -15.65 3.90 9.01
C PHE A 36 -15.24 2.99 10.17
N PHE A 37 -14.01 3.10 10.68
CA PHE A 37 -13.57 2.30 11.81
C PHE A 37 -14.31 2.60 13.10
N LYS A 38 -14.69 3.86 13.35
CA LYS A 38 -15.52 4.24 14.49
C LYS A 38 -16.89 3.53 14.47
N GLN A 39 -17.43 3.30 13.30
CA GLN A 39 -18.74 2.61 13.14
C GLN A 39 -18.61 1.09 13.19
N THR A 40 -17.49 0.53 12.77
CA THR A 40 -17.32 -0.91 12.56
C THR A 40 -16.54 -1.62 13.66
N LEU A 41 -15.60 -0.95 14.32
CA LEU A 41 -14.80 -1.52 15.40
C LEU A 41 -15.34 -1.09 16.77
N LYS A 42 -15.56 -2.07 17.66
CA LYS A 42 -16.08 -1.79 19.02
C LYS A 42 -14.99 -1.44 20.02
N HIS A 43 -13.75 -1.84 19.76
CA HIS A 43 -12.61 -1.68 20.64
C HIS A 43 -11.40 -1.21 19.85
N PRO A 44 -10.44 -0.47 20.48
CA PRO A 44 -9.20 -0.09 19.82
C PRO A 44 -8.45 -1.31 19.30
N PRO A 45 -8.10 -1.33 17.99
CA PRO A 45 -7.28 -2.39 17.42
C PRO A 45 -5.80 -2.21 17.78
N LEU A 46 -5.00 -3.24 17.55
CA LEU A 46 -3.56 -3.03 17.35
C LEU A 46 -3.35 -2.20 16.09
N VAL A 47 -2.60 -1.10 16.18
CA VAL A 47 -2.34 -0.24 15.03
C VAL A 47 -0.87 -0.29 14.65
N VAL A 48 -0.62 -0.65 13.41
CA VAL A 48 0.72 -0.66 12.80
C VAL A 48 0.72 0.25 11.57
N ALA A 49 1.81 0.96 11.34
CA ALA A 49 1.99 1.74 10.12
C ALA A 49 3.42 1.62 9.59
N GLY A 50 3.57 1.60 8.29
CA GLY A 50 4.88 1.79 7.67
C GLY A 50 5.50 3.12 8.07
N SER A 51 6.82 3.25 7.96
CA SER A 51 7.54 4.47 8.38
C SER A 51 7.44 5.63 7.38
N MET A 52 6.87 5.42 6.20
CA MET A 52 6.66 6.47 5.21
C MET A 52 5.67 7.51 5.72
N GLN A 53 5.92 8.79 5.39
CA GLN A 53 5.11 9.90 5.91
C GLN A 53 3.62 9.74 5.58
N ARG A 54 3.28 9.33 4.35
CA ARG A 54 1.90 9.07 3.94
C ARG A 54 1.21 7.96 4.73
N HIS A 55 1.95 6.94 5.20
CA HIS A 55 1.40 5.89 6.07
C HIS A 55 1.08 6.44 7.45
N GLN A 56 2.03 7.17 8.04
CA GLN A 56 1.89 7.78 9.36
C GLN A 56 0.77 8.81 9.39
N GLN A 57 0.69 9.70 8.40
CA GLN A 57 -0.37 10.70 8.31
C GLN A 57 -1.75 10.05 8.14
N THR A 58 -1.85 9.01 7.30
CA THR A 58 -3.13 8.27 7.14
C THR A 58 -3.55 7.66 8.47
N ALA A 59 -2.64 7.00 9.19
CA ALA A 59 -2.91 6.39 10.48
C ALA A 59 -3.36 7.44 11.52
N GLN A 60 -2.61 8.54 11.66
CA GLN A 60 -2.91 9.62 12.61
C GLN A 60 -4.29 10.25 12.37
N LEU A 61 -4.60 10.57 11.10
CA LEU A 61 -5.88 11.17 10.73
C LEU A 61 -7.05 10.20 10.92
N ALA A 62 -6.89 8.93 10.58
CA ALA A 62 -7.91 7.92 10.81
C ALA A 62 -8.16 7.71 12.32
N LEU A 63 -7.10 7.59 13.12
CA LEU A 63 -7.23 7.41 14.56
C LEU A 63 -7.84 8.64 15.25
N SER A 64 -7.56 9.85 14.79
CA SER A 64 -8.15 11.07 15.34
C SER A 64 -9.69 11.07 15.28
N LYS A 65 -10.28 10.33 14.35
CA LYS A 65 -11.73 10.18 14.18
C LYS A 65 -12.31 8.97 14.90
N SER A 66 -11.47 7.99 15.27
CA SER A 66 -11.92 6.70 15.82
C SER A 66 -11.35 6.42 17.21
N PHE A 67 -10.08 6.15 17.31
CA PHE A 67 -9.37 5.70 18.52
C PHE A 67 -8.14 6.56 18.79
N HIS A 68 -8.35 7.84 19.13
CA HIS A 68 -7.30 8.86 19.23
C HIS A 68 -6.15 8.53 20.21
N ASP A 69 -6.42 7.69 21.20
CA ASP A 69 -5.40 7.26 22.19
C ASP A 69 -4.67 5.97 21.79
N ALA A 70 -5.05 5.33 20.66
CA ALA A 70 -4.40 4.10 20.26
C ALA A 70 -2.96 4.40 19.79
N PRO A 71 -1.94 3.73 20.34
CA PRO A 71 -0.56 3.92 19.91
C PRO A 71 -0.35 3.35 18.50
N ILE A 72 0.42 4.06 17.66
CA ILE A 72 0.83 3.58 16.35
C ILE A 72 2.21 2.93 16.48
N GLN A 73 2.29 1.64 16.21
CA GLN A 73 3.57 0.93 16.07
C GLN A 73 4.12 1.21 14.68
N THR A 74 5.30 1.81 14.59
CA THR A 74 5.95 2.12 13.31
C THR A 74 6.89 0.98 12.93
N GLU A 75 6.64 0.35 11.78
CA GLU A 75 7.45 -0.77 11.28
C GLU A 75 7.75 -0.60 9.79
N SER A 76 9.03 -0.41 9.45
CA SER A 76 9.48 -0.22 8.07
C SER A 76 9.23 -1.45 7.18
N ALA A 77 9.00 -2.62 7.78
CA ALA A 77 8.63 -3.82 7.02
C ALA A 77 7.31 -3.65 6.23
N TRP A 78 6.47 -2.69 6.60
CA TRP A 78 5.23 -2.33 5.90
C TRP A 78 5.40 -1.19 4.89
N ASN A 79 6.64 -0.76 4.58
CA ASN A 79 6.91 0.24 3.56
C ASN A 79 6.74 -0.30 2.15
N GLU A 80 6.34 0.60 1.24
CA GLU A 80 6.34 0.32 -0.19
C GLU A 80 7.77 0.04 -0.68
N PHE A 81 7.92 -0.68 -1.80
CA PHE A 81 9.20 -0.79 -2.49
C PHE A 81 9.62 0.57 -3.06
N ASP A 82 10.91 0.75 -3.27
CA ASP A 82 11.44 1.94 -3.92
C ASP A 82 11.16 1.92 -5.43
N HIS A 83 9.96 2.40 -5.79
CA HIS A 83 9.53 2.45 -7.19
C HIS A 83 10.43 3.34 -8.06
N GLN A 84 10.98 4.44 -7.49
CA GLN A 84 11.87 5.32 -8.24
C GLN A 84 13.14 4.59 -8.62
N HIS A 85 13.73 3.86 -7.68
CA HIS A 85 14.89 3.03 -7.96
C HIS A 85 14.57 1.93 -8.98
N VAL A 86 13.47 1.19 -8.80
CA VAL A 86 13.06 0.12 -9.72
C VAL A 86 12.88 0.65 -11.15
N PHE A 87 12.21 1.78 -11.32
CA PHE A 87 11.99 2.36 -12.65
C PHE A 87 13.27 2.94 -13.26
N SER A 88 14.13 3.57 -12.47
CA SER A 88 15.38 4.15 -12.96
C SER A 88 16.42 3.11 -13.38
N GLN A 89 16.40 1.91 -12.82
CA GLN A 89 17.23 0.80 -13.27
C GLN A 89 16.84 0.29 -14.67
N TYR A 90 15.60 0.45 -15.05
CA TYR A 90 15.13 0.10 -16.40
C TYR A 90 15.23 1.28 -17.38
N GLU A 91 14.80 2.46 -16.95
CA GLU A 91 14.83 3.70 -17.73
C GLU A 91 15.53 4.81 -16.90
N PRO A 92 16.84 5.03 -17.12
CA PRO A 92 17.63 5.98 -16.32
C PRO A 92 17.12 7.43 -16.32
N ARG A 93 16.27 7.80 -17.30
CA ARG A 93 15.62 9.11 -17.36
C ARG A 93 14.66 9.39 -16.21
N PHE A 94 14.21 8.36 -15.48
CA PHE A 94 13.47 8.56 -14.23
C PHE A 94 14.29 9.28 -13.15
N ASN A 95 15.62 9.28 -13.24
CA ASN A 95 16.49 10.10 -12.40
C ASN A 95 16.64 11.53 -12.91
N GLN A 96 16.06 11.86 -14.08
CA GLN A 96 16.16 13.16 -14.74
C GLN A 96 14.75 13.63 -15.17
N PRO A 97 13.94 14.12 -14.23
CA PRO A 97 12.51 14.41 -14.46
C PRO A 97 12.26 15.35 -15.66
N GLU A 98 13.16 16.31 -15.89
CA GLU A 98 13.03 17.27 -17.01
C GLU A 98 13.18 16.57 -18.38
N LEU A 99 14.06 15.59 -18.49
CA LEU A 99 14.23 14.82 -19.73
C LEU A 99 13.05 13.89 -19.96
N LEU A 100 12.58 13.23 -18.90
CA LEU A 100 11.38 12.38 -18.99
C LEU A 100 10.16 13.20 -19.41
N LYS A 101 10.00 14.41 -18.87
CA LYS A 101 8.93 15.33 -19.25
C LYS A 101 9.01 15.70 -20.73
N GLN A 102 10.20 16.03 -21.25
CA GLN A 102 10.40 16.33 -22.67
C GLN A 102 10.00 15.14 -23.56
N ASP A 103 10.39 13.91 -23.20
CA ASP A 103 10.01 12.72 -23.95
C ASP A 103 8.50 12.50 -23.96
N VAL A 104 7.86 12.69 -22.80
CA VAL A 104 6.40 12.58 -22.65
C VAL A 104 5.64 13.61 -23.51
N GLU A 105 6.17 14.82 -23.66
CA GLU A 105 5.59 15.88 -24.51
C GLU A 105 5.73 15.57 -26.02
N LEU A 106 6.71 14.76 -26.41
CA LEU A 106 6.97 14.41 -27.82
C LEU A 106 6.15 13.22 -28.31
N VAL A 107 5.56 12.44 -27.43
CA VAL A 107 4.82 11.23 -27.83
C VAL A 107 3.33 11.48 -27.99
N ALA A 108 2.72 10.83 -28.98
CA ALA A 108 1.28 10.97 -29.26
C ALA A 108 0.37 10.45 -28.14
N ASN A 109 0.86 9.49 -27.34
CA ASN A 109 0.11 8.92 -26.21
C ASN A 109 1.02 8.74 -24.99
N PRO A 110 1.15 9.78 -24.14
CA PRO A 110 1.96 9.78 -22.95
C PRO A 110 1.66 8.63 -22.00
N ARG A 111 0.39 8.33 -21.79
CA ARG A 111 -0.05 7.26 -20.90
C ARG A 111 0.41 5.88 -21.38
N ALA A 112 0.29 5.61 -22.68
CA ALA A 112 0.75 4.34 -23.25
C ALA A 112 2.28 4.23 -23.24
N TYR A 113 3.00 5.34 -23.42
CA TYR A 113 4.46 5.41 -23.33
C TYR A 113 4.94 5.07 -21.93
N LEU A 114 4.43 5.78 -20.92
CA LEU A 114 4.78 5.51 -19.51
C LEU A 114 4.36 4.10 -19.08
N GLY A 115 3.19 3.62 -19.52
CA GLY A 115 2.73 2.27 -19.23
C GLY A 115 3.70 1.20 -19.71
N LYS A 116 4.24 1.32 -20.93
CA LYS A 116 5.26 0.38 -21.44
C LYS A 116 6.56 0.40 -20.62
N ILE A 117 6.99 1.58 -20.15
CA ILE A 117 8.18 1.69 -19.32
C ILE A 117 7.92 1.01 -17.97
N PHE A 118 6.76 1.27 -17.36
CA PHE A 118 6.40 0.64 -16.09
C PHE A 118 6.31 -0.87 -16.20
N ASP A 119 5.63 -1.39 -17.22
CA ASP A 119 5.54 -2.84 -17.47
C ASP A 119 6.92 -3.45 -17.66
N GLY A 120 7.79 -2.83 -18.47
CA GLY A 120 9.15 -3.29 -18.69
C GLY A 120 10.02 -3.26 -17.44
N ALA A 121 9.92 -2.21 -16.62
CA ALA A 121 10.65 -2.10 -15.37
C ALA A 121 10.22 -3.17 -14.35
N ILE A 122 8.92 -3.39 -14.24
CA ILE A 122 8.37 -4.42 -13.37
C ILE A 122 8.74 -5.82 -13.86
N ASP A 123 8.60 -6.11 -15.15
CA ASP A 123 9.01 -7.41 -15.71
C ASP A 123 10.49 -7.70 -15.48
N ARG A 124 11.36 -6.68 -15.58
CA ARG A 124 12.78 -6.78 -15.29
C ARG A 124 13.04 -7.09 -13.81
N TRP A 125 12.36 -6.38 -12.90
CA TRP A 125 12.52 -6.55 -11.46
C TRP A 125 12.04 -7.91 -10.97
N ILE A 126 10.86 -8.37 -11.40
CA ILE A 126 10.32 -9.68 -11.01
C ILE A 126 11.03 -10.85 -11.71
N GLY A 127 11.74 -10.60 -12.80
CA GLY A 127 12.47 -11.61 -13.58
C GLY A 127 13.74 -12.11 -12.92
N ALA A 128 14.22 -11.48 -11.85
CA ALA A 128 15.41 -11.84 -11.05
C ALA A 128 16.77 -11.85 -11.78
N GLN A 129 16.81 -11.67 -13.10
CA GLN A 129 18.06 -11.71 -13.89
C GLN A 129 19.04 -10.59 -13.50
N TYR A 130 18.52 -9.48 -12.97
CA TYR A 130 19.26 -8.27 -12.65
C TYR A 130 19.22 -7.91 -11.16
N ASP A 131 18.98 -8.88 -10.29
CA ASP A 131 18.84 -8.69 -8.84
C ASP A 131 19.99 -7.92 -8.19
N HIS A 132 21.21 -8.09 -8.72
CA HIS A 132 22.41 -7.40 -8.23
C HIS A 132 22.40 -5.87 -8.46
N GLU A 133 21.49 -5.34 -9.28
CA GLU A 133 21.37 -3.91 -9.56
C GLU A 133 20.31 -3.24 -8.66
N TYR A 134 19.50 -4.01 -7.92
CA TYR A 134 18.45 -3.49 -7.08
C TYR A 134 18.84 -3.45 -5.60
N HIS A 135 18.50 -2.35 -4.91
CA HIS A 135 18.67 -2.25 -3.46
C HIS A 135 17.79 -3.26 -2.73
N GLU A 136 16.60 -3.51 -3.24
CA GLU A 136 15.69 -4.56 -2.80
C GLU A 136 15.19 -5.33 -4.01
N THR A 137 15.47 -6.63 -4.06
CA THR A 137 14.96 -7.52 -5.11
C THR A 137 13.46 -7.75 -4.94
N TRP A 138 12.78 -8.20 -5.98
CA TRP A 138 11.37 -8.62 -5.86
C TRP A 138 11.19 -9.68 -4.77
N LEU A 139 12.04 -10.70 -4.76
CA LEU A 139 11.99 -11.75 -3.74
C LEU A 139 12.25 -11.18 -2.33
N GLY A 140 13.16 -10.22 -2.20
CA GLY A 140 13.43 -9.52 -0.94
C GLY A 140 12.21 -8.78 -0.43
N PHE A 141 11.57 -7.97 -1.29
CA PHE A 141 10.34 -7.26 -1.00
C PHE A 141 9.20 -8.22 -0.59
N GLN A 142 8.99 -9.27 -1.38
CA GLN A 142 7.96 -10.27 -1.11
C GLN A 142 8.20 -10.95 0.24
N THR A 143 9.44 -11.40 0.51
CA THR A 143 9.81 -12.06 1.76
C THR A 143 9.63 -11.12 2.97
N ARG A 144 10.01 -9.84 2.83
CA ARG A 144 9.85 -8.83 3.89
C ARG A 144 8.39 -8.67 4.29
N VAL A 145 7.50 -8.52 3.30
CA VAL A 145 6.05 -8.35 3.54
C VAL A 145 5.44 -9.62 4.13
N GLU A 146 5.77 -10.79 3.59
CA GLU A 146 5.25 -12.07 4.10
C GLU A 146 5.71 -12.33 5.54
N THR A 147 6.96 -12.00 5.86
CA THR A 147 7.49 -12.11 7.23
C THR A 147 6.79 -11.14 8.18
N ALA A 148 6.59 -9.89 7.77
CA ALA A 148 5.87 -8.90 8.58
C ALA A 148 4.43 -9.36 8.87
N LEU A 149 3.75 -9.90 7.88
CA LEU A 149 2.39 -10.42 8.03
C LEU A 149 2.34 -11.63 8.98
N GLN A 150 3.29 -12.55 8.87
CA GLN A 150 3.39 -13.71 9.76
C GLN A 150 3.69 -13.28 11.20
N THR A 151 4.64 -12.37 11.40
CA THR A 151 4.98 -11.80 12.73
C THR A 151 3.78 -11.11 13.35
N LEU A 152 2.99 -10.36 12.57
CA LEU A 152 1.76 -9.75 13.05
C LEU A 152 0.74 -10.80 13.51
N CYS A 153 0.55 -11.88 12.74
CA CYS A 153 -0.35 -12.97 13.11
C CYS A 153 0.06 -13.64 14.42
N GLU A 154 1.35 -13.94 14.59
CA GLU A 154 1.90 -14.54 15.81
C GLU A 154 1.76 -13.60 17.01
N HIS A 155 1.97 -12.28 16.82
CA HIS A 155 1.75 -11.28 17.87
C HIS A 155 0.28 -11.22 18.29
N LEU A 156 -0.66 -11.28 17.35
CA LEU A 156 -2.11 -11.30 17.66
C LEU A 156 -2.49 -12.54 18.47
N ASP A 157 -1.90 -13.70 18.17
CA ASP A 157 -2.14 -14.92 18.94
C ASP A 157 -1.53 -14.82 20.35
N ALA A 158 -0.28 -14.35 20.47
CA ALA A 158 0.42 -14.23 21.74
C ALA A 158 -0.26 -13.24 22.71
N THR A 159 -0.78 -12.11 22.17
CA THR A 159 -1.43 -11.05 22.96
C THR A 159 -2.93 -11.22 23.08
N GLN A 160 -3.51 -12.23 22.43
CA GLN A 160 -4.97 -12.44 22.35
C GLN A 160 -5.73 -11.25 21.76
N GLN A 161 -5.05 -10.40 21.00
CA GLN A 161 -5.65 -9.29 20.26
C GLN A 161 -6.54 -9.84 19.13
N ARG A 162 -7.73 -9.27 19.00
CA ARG A 162 -8.72 -9.74 18.03
C ARG A 162 -8.72 -8.97 16.71
N GLN A 163 -8.14 -7.78 16.71
CA GLN A 163 -8.16 -6.89 15.56
C GLN A 163 -6.84 -6.14 15.42
N ALA A 164 -6.35 -6.03 14.19
CA ALA A 164 -5.23 -5.18 13.82
C ALA A 164 -5.61 -4.31 12.62
N VAL A 165 -5.11 -3.08 12.57
CA VAL A 165 -5.15 -2.19 11.42
C VAL A 165 -3.72 -1.87 11.00
N VAL A 166 -3.39 -2.10 9.74
CA VAL A 166 -2.08 -1.84 9.16
C VAL A 166 -2.21 -0.80 8.07
N PHE A 167 -1.58 0.35 8.25
CA PHE A 167 -1.52 1.41 7.25
C PHE A 167 -0.27 1.26 6.40
N SER A 168 -0.45 1.06 5.09
CA SER A 168 0.61 0.70 4.17
C SER A 168 0.31 1.15 2.74
N SER A 169 0.89 0.51 1.75
CA SER A 169 0.80 0.84 0.32
C SER A 169 0.25 -0.32 -0.52
N GLY A 170 -0.06 -0.02 -1.77
CA GLY A 170 -0.66 -0.95 -2.71
C GLY A 170 0.18 -2.19 -2.98
N GLY A 171 1.50 -2.03 -3.19
CA GLY A 171 2.40 -3.16 -3.43
C GLY A 171 2.46 -4.13 -2.26
N VAL A 172 2.53 -3.61 -1.04
CA VAL A 172 2.51 -4.43 0.19
C VAL A 172 1.19 -5.20 0.32
N ILE A 173 0.05 -4.52 0.12
CA ILE A 173 -1.27 -5.15 0.18
C ILE A 173 -1.40 -6.23 -0.90
N SER A 174 -0.89 -5.96 -2.11
CA SER A 174 -0.90 -6.92 -3.22
C SER A 174 -0.09 -8.18 -2.91
N VAL A 175 1.09 -8.04 -2.29
CA VAL A 175 1.90 -9.18 -1.84
C VAL A 175 1.17 -9.97 -0.77
N ALA A 176 0.59 -9.32 0.24
CA ALA A 176 -0.17 -9.98 1.29
C ALA A 176 -1.35 -10.78 0.73
N VAL A 177 -2.12 -10.21 -0.21
CA VAL A 177 -3.22 -10.89 -0.90
C VAL A 177 -2.70 -12.01 -1.79
N GLY A 178 -1.60 -11.76 -2.52
CA GLY A 178 -0.95 -12.76 -3.36
C GLY A 178 -0.51 -13.99 -2.59
N LYS A 179 0.04 -13.80 -1.39
CA LYS A 179 0.40 -14.90 -0.45
C LYS A 179 -0.81 -15.74 -0.09
N VAL A 180 -1.92 -15.10 0.26
CA VAL A 180 -3.15 -15.81 0.68
C VAL A 180 -3.78 -16.58 -0.48
N LEU A 181 -3.72 -16.03 -1.70
CA LEU A 181 -4.35 -16.62 -2.89
C LEU A 181 -3.40 -17.49 -3.73
N GLY A 182 -2.11 -17.57 -3.39
CA GLY A 182 -1.11 -18.33 -4.17
C GLY A 182 -0.86 -17.73 -5.56
N LEU A 183 -0.85 -16.40 -5.69
CA LEU A 183 -0.68 -15.71 -6.97
C LEU A 183 0.79 -15.63 -7.40
N HIS A 184 1.03 -15.61 -8.71
CA HIS A 184 2.34 -15.34 -9.27
C HIS A 184 2.67 -13.83 -9.29
N ALA A 185 3.95 -13.48 -9.35
CA ALA A 185 4.45 -12.10 -9.31
C ALA A 185 3.70 -11.13 -10.23
N LYS A 186 3.47 -11.49 -11.50
CA LYS A 186 2.71 -10.66 -12.45
C LYS A 186 1.25 -10.43 -12.02
N GLN A 187 0.61 -11.42 -11.44
CA GLN A 187 -0.75 -11.31 -10.92
C GLN A 187 -0.81 -10.42 -9.67
N ILE A 188 0.19 -10.55 -8.78
CA ILE A 188 0.34 -9.68 -7.61
C ILE A 188 0.48 -8.22 -8.06
N PHE A 189 1.33 -7.95 -9.05
CA PHE A 189 1.51 -6.60 -9.58
C PHE A 189 0.25 -6.05 -10.27
N ALA A 190 -0.50 -6.89 -10.98
CA ALA A 190 -1.77 -6.48 -11.58
C ALA A 190 -2.79 -6.02 -10.52
N LEU A 191 -2.80 -6.63 -9.33
CA LEU A 191 -3.65 -6.18 -8.21
C LEU A 191 -3.28 -4.77 -7.74
N ASN A 192 -1.99 -4.42 -7.69
CA ASN A 192 -1.51 -3.13 -7.20
C ASN A 192 -2.17 -1.95 -7.92
N TRP A 193 -2.33 -2.06 -9.24
CA TRP A 193 -2.96 -1.00 -10.05
C TRP A 193 -4.46 -0.81 -9.79
N SER A 194 -5.12 -1.81 -9.21
CA SER A 194 -6.55 -1.75 -8.92
C SER A 194 -6.88 -1.23 -7.52
N ILE A 195 -5.91 -1.22 -6.60
CA ILE A 195 -6.14 -0.83 -5.21
C ILE A 195 -6.35 0.68 -5.12
N THR A 196 -7.50 1.12 -4.61
CA THR A 196 -7.88 2.51 -4.43
C THR A 196 -7.16 3.12 -3.22
N ASN A 197 -6.77 4.41 -3.27
CA ASN A 197 -6.26 5.11 -2.08
C ASN A 197 -7.27 5.03 -0.94
N ALA A 198 -6.78 4.86 0.27
CA ALA A 198 -7.58 4.68 1.48
C ALA A 198 -8.57 3.51 1.41
N SER A 199 -8.41 2.54 0.50
CA SER A 199 -9.20 1.32 0.52
C SER A 199 -8.76 0.38 1.63
N ILE A 200 -9.65 -0.52 2.02
CA ILE A 200 -9.43 -1.52 3.06
C ILE A 200 -9.47 -2.91 2.42
N THR A 201 -8.47 -3.72 2.75
CA THR A 201 -8.45 -5.15 2.43
C THR A 201 -8.47 -5.93 3.74
N THR A 202 -9.41 -6.86 3.88
CA THR A 202 -9.64 -7.56 5.15
C THR A 202 -9.16 -9.00 5.06
N LEU A 203 -8.25 -9.36 5.96
CA LEU A 203 -7.78 -10.73 6.15
C LEU A 203 -8.31 -11.28 7.48
N ARG A 204 -8.49 -12.59 7.53
CA ARG A 204 -8.80 -13.33 8.77
C ARG A 204 -7.65 -14.29 9.07
N TRP A 205 -7.17 -14.24 10.30
CA TRP A 205 -6.25 -15.21 10.85
C TRP A 205 -6.99 -16.21 11.73
N VAL A 206 -6.96 -17.48 11.39
CA VAL A 206 -7.64 -18.55 12.12
C VAL A 206 -6.86 -19.86 11.98
N ASP A 207 -6.59 -20.52 13.09
CA ASP A 207 -5.94 -21.84 13.17
C ASP A 207 -4.67 -21.93 12.32
N GLY A 208 -3.80 -20.91 12.42
CA GLY A 208 -2.54 -20.86 11.68
C GLY A 208 -2.67 -20.58 10.18
N ARG A 209 -3.83 -20.09 9.72
CA ARG A 209 -4.10 -19.82 8.30
C ARG A 209 -4.69 -18.44 8.08
N LEU A 210 -4.22 -17.78 7.02
CA LEU A 210 -4.80 -16.54 6.52
C LEU A 210 -5.88 -16.84 5.49
N GLN A 211 -6.96 -16.06 5.55
CA GLN A 211 -8.07 -16.08 4.60
C GLN A 211 -8.35 -14.65 4.14
N LEU A 212 -8.58 -14.45 2.85
CA LEU A 212 -9.06 -13.18 2.31
C LEU A 212 -10.57 -13.10 2.54
N LEU A 213 -11.04 -12.09 3.26
CA LEU A 213 -12.47 -11.83 3.44
C LEU A 213 -12.99 -10.83 2.44
N SER A 214 -12.22 -9.75 2.20
CA SER A 214 -12.57 -8.74 1.21
C SER A 214 -11.30 -8.09 0.66
N PHE A 215 -11.40 -7.56 -0.55
CA PHE A 215 -10.30 -6.92 -1.24
C PHE A 215 -10.72 -5.54 -1.75
N ASN A 216 -9.89 -4.52 -1.48
CA ASN A 216 -10.04 -3.18 -2.05
C ASN A 216 -11.42 -2.56 -1.77
N GLU A 217 -11.93 -2.68 -0.55
CA GLU A 217 -13.18 -2.04 -0.13
C GLU A 217 -13.02 -0.53 -0.12
N HIS A 218 -13.77 0.17 -0.96
CA HIS A 218 -13.73 1.62 -1.10
C HIS A 218 -15.12 2.26 -1.26
N HIS A 219 -16.18 1.47 -1.17
CA HIS A 219 -17.55 1.97 -1.35
C HIS A 219 -17.95 3.00 -0.29
N TYR A 220 -17.38 2.92 0.92
CA TYR A 220 -17.61 3.89 1.97
C TYR A 220 -17.04 5.29 1.63
N LEU A 221 -15.93 5.36 0.86
CA LEU A 221 -15.42 6.63 0.32
C LEU A 221 -16.40 7.21 -0.69
N LYS A 222 -16.86 6.37 -1.63
CA LYS A 222 -17.83 6.78 -2.64
C LYS A 222 -19.17 7.21 -2.04
N ALA A 223 -19.60 6.56 -0.96
CA ALA A 223 -20.82 6.91 -0.24
C ALA A 223 -20.71 8.25 0.48
N HIS A 224 -19.50 8.64 0.91
CA HIS A 224 -19.20 9.94 1.50
C HIS A 224 -19.13 11.04 0.41
N ASP A 225 -18.25 10.83 -0.60
CA ASP A 225 -18.08 11.70 -1.77
C ASP A 225 -17.41 10.91 -2.91
N ALA A 226 -18.03 10.90 -4.09
CA ALA A 226 -17.48 10.20 -5.26
C ALA A 226 -16.12 10.74 -5.71
N GLU A 227 -15.83 12.03 -5.46
CA GLU A 227 -14.57 12.69 -5.79
C GLU A 227 -13.38 12.18 -4.95
N LEU A 228 -13.65 11.44 -3.86
CA LEU A 228 -12.63 10.80 -3.04
C LEU A 228 -12.06 9.51 -3.65
N LEU A 229 -12.58 9.03 -4.78
CA LEU A 229 -12.00 7.85 -5.43
C LEU A 229 -10.77 8.24 -6.25
N THR A 230 -9.59 7.79 -5.81
CA THR A 230 -8.32 7.97 -6.51
C THR A 230 -7.48 6.70 -6.47
N TRP A 231 -6.58 6.53 -7.44
CA TRP A 231 -5.71 5.36 -7.57
C TRP A 231 -4.21 5.71 -7.52
N ILE A 232 -3.88 6.99 -7.62
CA ILE A 232 -2.51 7.52 -7.59
C ILE A 232 -2.47 8.69 -6.64
#